data_0706a539e953f59baf25140a47336c42
#
_entry.id   0706a539e953f59baf25140a47336c42
#
_cell.length_a   1.000
_cell.length_b   1.000
_cell.length_c   1.000
_cell.angle_alpha   90.00
_cell.angle_beta   90.00
_cell.angle_gamma   90.00
#
_symmetry.space_group_name_H-M   'P 1'
#
loop_
_entity.id
_entity.type
_entity.pdbx_description
1 polymer ?
#
loop_
_entity_poly.entity_id
_entity_poly.type
_entity_poly.pdbx_seq_one_letter_code
_entity_poly.pdbx_strand_id
1 'polypeptide(L)'
;MIMSKLKEVIICLRAGRVTLPYPFEPSVVPEGFRGTPQVDVEKCIGCAGCANVCPVRLIQVYDDDETRRLIWHLERCTYCGRCAEVCPEQAVIMSKEFETSTNARADLHIVVDLDMGPCRRCGRCFPPPNPLDRMMVTGFREAPPLEWL
;
A
#
# COMPACT_ATOMS: atom_id res chain seq x y z
N MET A 1 -19.62 33.48 35.49
CA MET A 1 -18.50 33.38 34.53
C MET A 1 -17.20 32.87 35.14
N ILE A 2 -16.73 33.37 36.28
CA ILE A 2 -15.48 32.94 36.97
C ILE A 2 -15.57 31.49 37.44
N MET A 3 -16.70 31.06 37.99
CA MET A 3 -16.91 29.69 38.49
C MET A 3 -16.83 28.61 37.40
N SER A 4 -17.17 28.91 36.14
CA SER A 4 -17.04 27.96 35.05
C SER A 4 -15.58 27.75 34.66
N LYS A 5 -14.79 28.81 34.59
CA LYS A 5 -13.35 28.71 34.31
C LYS A 5 -12.58 27.99 35.42
N LEU A 6 -12.99 28.18 36.69
CA LEU A 6 -12.38 27.47 37.81
C LEU A 6 -12.65 25.95 37.71
N LYS A 7 -13.86 25.54 37.27
CA LYS A 7 -14.17 24.15 37.04
C LYS A 7 -13.32 23.55 35.90
N GLU A 8 -13.13 24.28 34.80
CA GLU A 8 -12.24 23.84 33.68
C GLU A 8 -10.81 23.62 34.14
N VAL A 9 -10.27 24.56 34.95
CA VAL A 9 -8.92 24.40 35.52
C VAL A 9 -8.82 23.15 36.40
N ILE A 10 -9.80 22.91 37.26
CA ILE A 10 -9.84 21.72 38.11
C ILE A 10 -9.91 20.45 37.28
N ILE A 11 -10.71 20.41 36.19
CA ILE A 11 -10.78 19.27 35.28
C ILE A 11 -9.43 19.02 34.61
N CYS A 12 -8.77 20.07 34.10
CA CYS A 12 -7.45 19.93 33.46
C CYS A 12 -6.39 19.44 34.45
N LEU A 13 -6.38 19.93 35.68
CA LEU A 13 -5.45 19.48 36.69
C LEU A 13 -5.68 18.01 37.12
N ARG A 14 -6.94 17.57 37.15
CA ARG A 14 -7.28 16.20 37.50
C ARG A 14 -7.01 15.22 36.32
N ALA A 15 -7.20 15.67 35.10
CA ALA A 15 -6.96 14.85 33.92
C ALA A 15 -5.47 14.53 33.72
N GLY A 16 -4.56 15.39 34.18
CA GLY A 16 -3.14 15.20 34.02
C GLY A 16 -2.70 15.17 32.54
N ARG A 17 -1.78 14.24 32.20
CA ARG A 17 -1.34 14.05 30.82
C ARG A 17 -2.38 13.26 30.04
N VAL A 18 -2.99 13.85 29.02
CA VAL A 18 -3.97 13.22 28.12
C VAL A 18 -3.38 12.83 26.76
N THR A 19 -2.14 13.22 26.49
CA THR A 19 -1.42 12.87 25.27
C THR A 19 -0.67 11.56 25.43
N LEU A 20 -0.62 10.76 24.38
CA LEU A 20 0.20 9.56 24.35
C LEU A 20 1.70 9.95 24.37
N PRO A 21 2.56 9.16 25.03
CA PRO A 21 4.00 9.41 25.11
C PRO A 21 4.74 8.99 23.81
N TYR A 22 4.06 9.01 22.69
CA TYR A 22 4.62 8.74 21.38
C TYR A 22 5.63 9.84 20.97
N PRO A 23 6.78 9.53 20.33
CA PRO A 23 7.24 8.21 19.87
C PRO A 23 8.06 7.41 20.90
N PHE A 24 8.17 7.86 22.16
CA PHE A 24 8.98 7.22 23.19
C PHE A 24 8.42 5.87 23.66
N GLU A 25 7.10 5.71 23.55
CA GLU A 25 6.41 4.45 23.81
C GLU A 25 5.60 4.07 22.54
N PRO A 26 5.65 2.78 22.13
CA PRO A 26 4.86 2.34 20.97
C PRO A 26 3.37 2.50 21.27
N SER A 27 2.63 3.07 20.34
CA SER A 27 1.18 3.15 20.44
C SER A 27 0.54 1.84 20.06
N VAL A 28 -0.47 1.41 20.84
CA VAL A 28 -1.27 0.23 20.48
C VAL A 28 -2.19 0.59 19.33
N VAL A 29 -2.00 -0.07 18.21
CA VAL A 29 -2.84 0.11 17.02
C VAL A 29 -4.09 -0.75 17.18
N PRO A 30 -5.31 -0.18 17.13
CA PRO A 30 -6.55 -0.91 17.29
C PRO A 30 -6.81 -1.89 16.13
N GLU A 31 -7.64 -2.90 16.39
CA GLU A 31 -8.14 -3.77 15.33
C GLU A 31 -8.96 -2.96 14.32
N GLY A 32 -8.80 -3.26 13.02
CA GLY A 32 -9.47 -2.52 11.96
C GLY A 32 -8.82 -1.18 11.58
N PHE A 33 -7.68 -0.82 12.17
CA PHE A 33 -6.91 0.32 11.73
C PHE A 33 -6.43 0.12 10.28
N ARG A 34 -6.53 1.17 9.47
CA ARG A 34 -6.07 1.19 8.09
C ARG A 34 -4.79 2.00 8.00
N GLY A 35 -3.66 1.29 8.02
CA GLY A 35 -2.35 1.90 7.79
C GLY A 35 -1.97 1.94 6.30
N THR A 36 -0.68 1.93 6.03
CA THR A 36 -0.17 1.97 4.65
C THR A 36 -0.61 0.73 3.86
N PRO A 37 -1.02 0.88 2.59
CA PRO A 37 -1.26 -0.26 1.73
C PRO A 37 0.06 -0.99 1.45
N GLN A 38 0.03 -2.31 1.49
CA GLN A 38 1.12 -3.19 1.09
C GLN A 38 0.67 -4.02 -0.10
N VAL A 39 1.58 -4.28 -1.03
CA VAL A 39 1.28 -5.01 -2.26
C VAL A 39 2.12 -6.28 -2.31
N ASP A 40 1.45 -7.42 -2.36
CA ASP A 40 2.04 -8.71 -2.63
C ASP A 40 2.23 -8.85 -4.15
N VAL A 41 3.48 -8.73 -4.60
CA VAL A 41 3.83 -8.76 -6.03
C VAL A 41 3.55 -10.12 -6.64
N GLU A 42 3.69 -11.19 -5.86
CA GLU A 42 3.48 -12.57 -6.32
C GLU A 42 2.00 -12.84 -6.68
N LYS A 43 1.08 -12.21 -5.95
CA LYS A 43 -0.36 -12.32 -6.20
C LYS A 43 -0.87 -11.29 -7.20
N CYS A 44 -0.11 -10.21 -7.42
CA CYS A 44 -0.56 -9.13 -8.27
C CYS A 44 -0.61 -9.55 -9.74
N ILE A 45 -1.79 -9.49 -10.35
CA ILE A 45 -2.00 -9.78 -11.78
C ILE A 45 -1.93 -8.52 -12.66
N GLY A 46 -1.62 -7.36 -12.10
CA GLY A 46 -1.49 -6.11 -12.86
C GLY A 46 -2.79 -5.61 -13.50
N CYS A 47 -3.96 -5.98 -12.99
CA CYS A 47 -5.26 -5.60 -13.59
C CYS A 47 -5.57 -4.09 -13.53
N ALA A 48 -4.78 -3.30 -12.81
CA ALA A 48 -4.96 -1.86 -12.58
C ALA A 48 -6.30 -1.46 -11.92
N GLY A 49 -7.05 -2.42 -11.36
CA GLY A 49 -8.31 -2.16 -10.64
C GLY A 49 -8.12 -1.17 -9.48
N CYS A 50 -7.01 -1.32 -8.72
CA CYS A 50 -6.64 -0.42 -7.63
C CYS A 50 -6.40 1.01 -8.10
N ALA A 51 -5.81 1.22 -9.29
CA ALA A 51 -5.59 2.54 -9.87
C ALA A 51 -6.92 3.21 -10.27
N ASN A 52 -7.84 2.45 -10.85
CA ASN A 52 -9.14 2.95 -11.32
C ASN A 52 -10.06 3.41 -10.18
N VAL A 53 -10.01 2.74 -9.01
CA VAL A 53 -10.87 3.09 -7.86
C VAL A 53 -10.25 4.10 -6.91
N CYS A 54 -8.99 4.46 -7.11
CA CYS A 54 -8.30 5.39 -6.23
C CYS A 54 -8.89 6.81 -6.34
N PRO A 55 -9.49 7.38 -5.27
CA PRO A 55 -10.17 8.68 -5.34
C PRO A 55 -9.19 9.83 -5.63
N VAL A 56 -7.94 9.70 -5.20
CA VAL A 56 -6.89 10.70 -5.41
C VAL A 56 -5.95 10.36 -6.56
N ARG A 57 -6.22 9.27 -7.30
CA ARG A 57 -5.43 8.83 -8.46
C ARG A 57 -3.92 8.78 -8.19
N LEU A 58 -3.55 8.24 -7.02
CA LEU A 58 -2.14 8.15 -6.62
C LEU A 58 -1.37 7.03 -7.31
N ILE A 59 -2.08 6.06 -7.90
CA ILE A 59 -1.47 4.89 -8.53
C ILE A 59 -1.34 5.15 -10.03
N GLN A 60 -0.10 5.21 -10.49
CA GLN A 60 0.22 5.39 -11.91
C GLN A 60 0.53 4.02 -12.51
N VAL A 61 0.11 3.81 -13.74
CA VAL A 61 0.32 2.56 -14.49
C VAL A 61 1.07 2.91 -15.77
N TYR A 62 2.19 2.28 -15.95
CA TYR A 62 3.02 2.40 -17.15
C TYR A 62 3.12 1.03 -17.80
N ASP A 63 2.84 0.96 -19.08
CA ASP A 63 2.92 -0.25 -19.88
C ASP A 63 4.02 -0.08 -20.93
N ASP A 64 4.99 -0.99 -20.91
CA ASP A 64 5.92 -1.22 -21.98
C ASP A 64 5.56 -2.52 -22.73
N ASP A 65 6.25 -2.85 -23.80
CA ASP A 65 5.94 -4.04 -24.60
C ASP A 65 6.05 -5.35 -23.82
N GLU A 66 6.93 -5.41 -22.82
CA GLU A 66 7.20 -6.61 -22.05
C GLU A 66 6.87 -6.46 -20.56
N THR A 67 6.71 -5.24 -20.05
CA THR A 67 6.53 -4.99 -18.61
C THR A 67 5.39 -4.02 -18.33
N ARG A 68 4.69 -4.26 -17.23
CA ARG A 68 3.75 -3.32 -16.62
C ARG A 68 4.29 -2.87 -15.28
N ARG A 69 4.41 -1.57 -15.10
CA ARG A 69 4.86 -0.94 -13.86
C ARG A 69 3.72 -0.19 -13.20
N LEU A 70 3.44 -0.49 -11.93
CA LEU A 70 2.53 0.28 -11.09
C LEU A 70 3.35 1.04 -10.05
N ILE A 71 3.17 2.34 -9.98
CA ILE A 71 3.82 3.19 -8.97
C ILE A 71 2.76 3.80 -8.07
N TRP A 72 2.90 3.58 -6.79
CA TRP A 72 2.02 4.10 -5.75
C TRP A 72 2.69 5.27 -5.05
N HIS A 73 2.08 6.43 -5.05
CA HIS A 73 2.56 7.65 -4.42
C HIS A 73 1.89 7.81 -3.06
N LEU A 74 2.44 7.20 -2.01
CA LEU A 74 1.84 7.15 -0.68
C LEU A 74 1.68 8.53 -0.03
N GLU A 75 2.48 9.52 -0.43
CA GLU A 75 2.38 10.90 0.04
C GLU A 75 1.00 11.54 -0.21
N ARG A 76 0.22 10.94 -1.11
CA ARG A 76 -1.15 11.38 -1.44
C ARG A 76 -2.22 10.43 -0.92
N CYS A 77 -1.84 9.38 -0.20
CA CYS A 77 -2.76 8.35 0.24
C CYS A 77 -3.71 8.86 1.33
N THR A 78 -4.99 8.59 1.18
CA THR A 78 -6.04 8.90 2.17
C THR A 78 -6.40 7.69 3.03
N TYR A 79 -5.70 6.57 2.88
CA TYR A 79 -5.91 5.31 3.63
C TYR A 79 -7.36 4.79 3.56
N CYS A 80 -8.07 5.06 2.47
CA CYS A 80 -9.48 4.70 2.31
C CYS A 80 -9.73 3.19 2.15
N GLY A 81 -8.70 2.39 1.79
CA GLY A 81 -8.78 0.93 1.67
C GLY A 81 -9.44 0.42 0.38
N ARG A 82 -9.95 1.29 -0.50
CA ARG A 82 -10.64 0.85 -1.73
C ARG A 82 -9.80 -0.01 -2.66
N CYS A 83 -8.49 0.22 -2.69
CA CYS A 83 -7.56 -0.59 -3.46
C CYS A 83 -7.50 -2.05 -2.97
N ALA A 84 -7.59 -2.27 -1.67
CA ALA A 84 -7.65 -3.62 -1.08
C ALA A 84 -9.01 -4.28 -1.33
N GLU A 85 -10.12 -3.52 -1.20
CA GLU A 85 -11.48 -4.03 -1.42
C GLU A 85 -11.73 -4.50 -2.85
N VAL A 86 -11.16 -3.81 -3.85
CA VAL A 86 -11.38 -4.12 -5.28
C VAL A 86 -10.44 -5.18 -5.82
N CYS A 87 -9.38 -5.54 -5.10
CA CYS A 87 -8.36 -6.45 -5.58
C CYS A 87 -8.90 -7.89 -5.69
N PRO A 88 -9.04 -8.47 -6.89
CA PRO A 88 -9.60 -9.80 -7.06
C PRO A 88 -8.70 -10.89 -6.48
N GLU A 89 -7.39 -10.67 -6.50
CA GLU A 89 -6.38 -11.62 -6.00
C GLU A 89 -5.97 -11.35 -4.55
N GLN A 90 -6.60 -10.34 -3.89
CA GLN A 90 -6.24 -9.92 -2.53
C GLN A 90 -4.73 -9.63 -2.39
N ALA A 91 -4.11 -9.17 -3.47
CA ALA A 91 -2.71 -8.79 -3.51
C ALA A 91 -2.43 -7.48 -2.75
N VAL A 92 -3.45 -6.68 -2.49
CA VAL A 92 -3.33 -5.42 -1.74
C VAL A 92 -3.98 -5.59 -0.39
N ILE A 93 -3.22 -5.35 0.66
CA ILE A 93 -3.69 -5.37 2.05
C ILE A 93 -3.42 -4.03 2.73
N MET A 94 -4.27 -3.66 3.68
CA MET A 94 -4.02 -2.50 4.54
C MET A 94 -3.25 -2.97 5.76
N SER A 95 -2.03 -2.46 5.93
CA SER A 95 -1.19 -2.81 7.08
C SER A 95 -1.67 -2.09 8.36
N LYS A 96 -1.01 -2.34 9.46
CA LYS A 96 -1.15 -1.56 10.71
C LYS A 96 -0.08 -0.48 10.82
N GLU A 97 0.79 -0.34 9.84
CA GLU A 97 1.85 0.67 9.81
C GLU A 97 1.26 2.03 9.43
N PHE A 98 1.62 3.03 10.19
CA PHE A 98 1.15 4.41 10.00
C PHE A 98 2.29 5.43 9.95
N GLU A 99 3.50 5.00 10.25
CA GLU A 99 4.67 5.88 10.26
C GLU A 99 5.16 6.10 8.83
N THR A 100 4.86 7.26 8.29
CA THR A 100 5.26 7.67 6.93
C THR A 100 6.21 8.86 6.94
N SER A 101 6.73 9.24 8.13
CA SER A 101 7.70 10.32 8.24
C SER A 101 9.04 9.89 7.67
N THR A 102 9.48 10.54 6.59
CA THR A 102 10.75 10.26 5.94
C THR A 102 11.37 11.55 5.40
N ASN A 103 12.70 11.55 5.24
CA ASN A 103 13.44 12.62 4.58
C ASN A 103 13.57 12.41 3.07
N ALA A 104 13.25 11.21 2.57
CA ALA A 104 13.36 10.85 1.17
C ALA A 104 11.98 10.48 0.60
N ARG A 105 11.53 11.18 -0.45
CA ARG A 105 10.24 10.88 -1.08
C ARG A 105 10.18 9.48 -1.69
N ALA A 106 11.31 8.93 -2.08
CA ALA A 106 11.38 7.58 -2.65
C ALA A 106 10.85 6.51 -1.71
N ASP A 107 10.98 6.69 -0.39
CA ASP A 107 10.49 5.75 0.62
C ASP A 107 8.95 5.67 0.65
N LEU A 108 8.29 6.70 0.11
CA LEU A 108 6.83 6.76 0.00
C LEU A 108 6.31 6.22 -1.34
N HIS A 109 7.16 5.62 -2.14
CA HIS A 109 6.78 5.01 -3.41
C HIS A 109 6.82 3.49 -3.30
N ILE A 110 5.72 2.83 -3.65
CA ILE A 110 5.70 1.38 -3.88
C ILE A 110 5.75 1.18 -5.39
N VAL A 111 6.76 0.46 -5.85
CA VAL A 111 6.93 0.13 -7.26
C VAL A 111 6.69 -1.37 -7.43
N VAL A 112 5.78 -1.71 -8.33
CA VAL A 112 5.45 -3.08 -8.69
C VAL A 112 5.70 -3.26 -10.17
N ASP A 113 6.70 -4.06 -10.51
CA ASP A 113 7.03 -4.42 -11.89
C ASP A 113 6.53 -5.83 -12.18
N LEU A 114 5.79 -5.98 -13.26
CA LEU A 114 5.19 -7.24 -13.68
C LEU A 114 5.60 -7.54 -15.12
N ASP A 115 6.09 -8.76 -15.35
CA ASP A 115 6.36 -9.24 -16.69
C ASP A 115 5.04 -9.52 -17.41
N MET A 116 4.94 -9.07 -18.66
CA MET A 116 3.75 -9.18 -19.50
C MET A 116 3.97 -10.18 -20.60
N GLY A 117 3.01 -11.06 -20.79
CA GLY A 117 3.01 -12.00 -21.91
C GLY A 117 2.00 -11.61 -22.99
N PRO A 118 2.27 -11.92 -24.28
CA PRO A 118 1.32 -11.62 -25.35
C PRO A 118 0.08 -12.50 -25.28
N CYS A 119 -1.07 -11.88 -25.45
CA CYS A 119 -2.32 -12.62 -25.59
C CYS A 119 -2.36 -13.38 -26.92
N ARG A 120 -2.55 -14.69 -26.87
CA ARG A 120 -2.66 -15.52 -28.06
C ARG A 120 -3.88 -15.17 -28.94
N ARG A 121 -4.89 -14.50 -28.35
CA ARG A 121 -6.11 -14.13 -29.06
C ARG A 121 -6.10 -12.74 -29.68
N CYS A 122 -5.54 -11.73 -28.97
CA CYS A 122 -5.62 -10.34 -29.41
C CYS A 122 -4.26 -9.64 -29.50
N GLY A 123 -3.16 -10.31 -29.15
CA GLY A 123 -1.81 -9.75 -29.21
C GLY A 123 -1.47 -8.72 -28.13
N ARG A 124 -2.43 -8.29 -27.28
CA ARG A 124 -2.15 -7.37 -26.19
C ARG A 124 -1.34 -8.04 -25.10
N CYS A 125 -0.37 -7.33 -24.55
CA CYS A 125 0.39 -7.81 -23.40
C CYS A 125 -0.44 -7.71 -22.12
N PHE A 126 -0.36 -8.74 -21.28
CA PHE A 126 -0.91 -8.77 -19.93
C PHE A 126 -0.17 -9.82 -19.08
N PRO A 127 -0.25 -9.72 -17.74
CA PRO A 127 0.41 -10.69 -16.87
C PRO A 127 -0.08 -12.11 -17.15
N PRO A 128 0.83 -13.09 -17.29
CA PRO A 128 0.44 -14.48 -17.52
C PRO A 128 -0.39 -15.00 -16.34
N PRO A 129 -1.49 -15.72 -16.62
CA PRO A 129 -2.47 -16.11 -15.60
C PRO A 129 -1.99 -17.20 -14.65
N ASN A 130 -0.98 -17.97 -15.02
CA ASN A 130 -0.47 -19.06 -14.20
C ASN A 130 1.06 -19.08 -14.13
N PRO A 131 1.65 -19.78 -13.13
CA PRO A 131 3.10 -19.86 -12.98
C PRO A 131 3.84 -20.42 -14.20
N LEU A 132 3.27 -21.38 -14.89
CA LEU A 132 3.88 -21.98 -16.08
C LEU A 132 3.96 -21.00 -17.24
N ASP A 133 2.90 -20.20 -17.46
CA ASP A 133 2.90 -19.15 -18.48
C ASP A 133 3.90 -18.04 -18.12
N ARG A 134 4.04 -17.72 -16.83
CA ARG A 134 5.09 -16.79 -16.35
C ARG A 134 6.50 -17.33 -16.67
N MET A 135 6.76 -18.61 -16.41
CA MET A 135 8.04 -19.23 -16.72
C MET A 135 8.35 -19.22 -18.21
N MET A 136 7.33 -19.33 -19.06
CA MET A 136 7.50 -19.26 -20.52
C MET A 136 7.88 -17.86 -21.01
N VAL A 137 7.40 -16.81 -20.33
CA VAL A 137 7.70 -15.40 -20.67
C VAL A 137 9.04 -14.96 -20.08
N THR A 138 9.29 -15.28 -18.81
CA THR A 138 10.47 -14.82 -18.08
C THR A 138 11.69 -15.76 -18.25
N GLY A 139 11.48 -16.95 -18.81
CA GLY A 139 12.44 -18.02 -18.81
C GLY A 139 12.64 -18.66 -17.44
N PHE A 140 13.53 -19.65 -17.38
CA PHE A 140 13.97 -20.23 -16.11
C PHE A 140 14.96 -19.27 -15.42
N ARG A 141 14.44 -18.27 -14.73
CA ARG A 141 15.29 -17.44 -13.86
C ARG A 141 15.66 -18.25 -12.63
N GLU A 142 16.92 -18.15 -12.24
CA GLU A 142 17.36 -18.64 -10.93
C GLU A 142 16.49 -17.99 -9.85
N ALA A 143 16.09 -18.78 -8.85
CA ALA A 143 15.32 -18.26 -7.73
C ALA A 143 16.03 -17.03 -7.13
N PRO A 144 15.31 -15.96 -6.77
CA PRO A 144 15.94 -14.81 -6.14
C PRO A 144 16.69 -15.29 -4.89
N PRO A 145 17.86 -14.70 -4.60
CA PRO A 145 18.63 -15.08 -3.43
C PRO A 145 17.77 -14.95 -2.18
N LEU A 146 17.85 -15.96 -1.29
CA LEU A 146 17.08 -16.10 -0.04
C LEU A 146 17.29 -14.96 0.99
N GLU A 147 17.91 -13.86 0.60
CA GLU A 147 18.18 -12.71 1.46
C GLU A 147 16.96 -11.81 1.71
N TRP A 148 15.79 -12.17 1.16
CA TRP A 148 14.55 -11.41 1.28
C TRP A 148 13.44 -12.12 2.08
N LEU A 149 13.77 -13.18 2.81
CA LEU A 149 12.85 -13.88 3.71
C LEU A 149 13.17 -13.61 5.18
#